data_7fc7380dc3e0bebf5122989dba2f551d
#
_entry.id   7fc7380dc3e0bebf5122989dba2f551d
#
_cell.length_a   1.000
_cell.length_b   1.000
_cell.length_c   1.000
_cell.angle_alpha   90.00
_cell.angle_beta   90.00
_cell.angle_gamma   90.00
#
_symmetry.space_group_name_H-M   'P 1'
#
loop_
_entity.id
_entity.type
_entity.pdbx_description
1 polymer ?
#
loop_
_entity_poly.entity_id
_entity_poly.type
_entity_poly.pdbx_seq_one_letter_code
_entity_poly.pdbx_strand_id
1 'polypeptide(L)'
;VIQENDTTEARYDGHSIEIPVSQIRLLGQHNYFDIGIAWAVCRLLNIRDEVFLEGLKTYKPLPHRLQFLGEKNGIKYYDDSISTICETTIQALNTLKDVDAVLIGGMDRGIDYSELIHFLSGHPVPYIILMEATGKRIFKEIRQDYPNFQKMERLILTDHLEDAVKEAQKLTRPGHSCLMSPAAASYGIFKNFEERGEVFAR
;
A
#
# COMPACT_ATOMS: atom_id res chain seq x y z
N VAL A 1 -15.40 -12.24 -8.13
CA VAL A 1 -15.30 -12.52 -6.69
C VAL A 1 -16.30 -11.65 -5.96
N ILE A 2 -17.11 -12.25 -5.11
CA ILE A 2 -18.13 -11.57 -4.30
C ILE A 2 -17.72 -11.74 -2.83
N GLN A 3 -17.76 -10.68 -2.04
CA GLN A 3 -17.55 -10.77 -0.60
C GLN A 3 -18.90 -10.60 0.11
N GLU A 4 -19.26 -11.59 0.93
CA GLU A 4 -20.42 -11.54 1.81
C GLU A 4 -20.00 -11.96 3.22
N ASN A 5 -20.23 -11.07 4.21
CA ASN A 5 -19.86 -11.30 5.61
C ASN A 5 -18.37 -11.69 5.78
N ASP A 6 -18.10 -12.84 6.41
CA ASP A 6 -16.76 -13.36 6.71
C ASP A 6 -16.20 -14.30 5.64
N THR A 7 -16.84 -14.37 4.46
CA THR A 7 -16.38 -15.19 3.34
C THR A 7 -16.25 -14.38 2.06
N THR A 8 -15.38 -14.85 1.16
CA THR A 8 -15.32 -14.40 -0.22
C THR A 8 -15.60 -15.58 -1.14
N GLU A 9 -16.43 -15.39 -2.15
CA GLU A 9 -16.77 -16.41 -3.12
C GLU A 9 -16.06 -16.13 -4.45
N ALA A 10 -15.37 -17.14 -4.98
CA ALA A 10 -14.85 -17.12 -6.35
C ALA A 10 -15.65 -18.07 -7.24
N ARG A 11 -15.98 -17.64 -8.45
CA ARG A 11 -16.71 -18.43 -9.46
C ARG A 11 -15.92 -18.49 -10.78
N TYR A 12 -15.83 -19.69 -11.32
CA TYR A 12 -15.19 -19.92 -12.61
C TYR A 12 -15.78 -21.17 -13.29
N ASP A 13 -16.20 -21.06 -14.53
CA ASP A 13 -16.67 -22.17 -15.40
C ASP A 13 -17.74 -23.08 -14.72
N GLY A 14 -18.78 -22.46 -14.15
CA GLY A 14 -19.87 -23.18 -13.48
C GLY A 14 -19.54 -23.76 -12.09
N HIS A 15 -18.31 -23.57 -11.62
CA HIS A 15 -17.88 -23.94 -10.27
C HIS A 15 -17.75 -22.73 -9.36
N SER A 16 -17.89 -22.94 -8.05
CA SER A 16 -17.65 -21.91 -7.04
C SER A 16 -16.90 -22.49 -5.85
N ILE A 17 -16.16 -21.60 -5.16
CA ILE A 17 -15.52 -21.89 -3.89
C ILE A 17 -15.79 -20.75 -2.90
N GLU A 18 -16.14 -21.10 -1.69
CA GLU A 18 -16.19 -20.16 -0.56
C GLU A 18 -14.87 -20.19 0.22
N ILE A 19 -14.30 -19.04 0.42
CA ILE A 19 -13.00 -18.87 1.11
C ILE A 19 -13.24 -18.02 2.36
N PRO A 20 -13.07 -18.57 3.57
CA PRO A 20 -13.16 -17.77 4.79
C PRO A 20 -12.11 -16.66 4.80
N VAL A 21 -12.53 -15.42 5.02
CA VAL A 21 -11.62 -14.25 5.07
C VAL A 21 -10.54 -14.44 6.13
N SER A 22 -10.85 -15.12 7.23
CA SER A 22 -9.91 -15.46 8.30
C SER A 22 -8.72 -16.34 7.85
N GLN A 23 -8.84 -17.03 6.72
CA GLN A 23 -7.75 -17.83 6.13
C GLN A 23 -6.85 -17.02 5.17
N ILE A 24 -7.25 -15.79 4.84
CA ILE A 24 -6.53 -14.93 3.90
C ILE A 24 -5.58 -14.03 4.69
N ARG A 25 -4.29 -14.21 4.49
CA ARG A 25 -3.25 -13.40 5.15
C ARG A 25 -2.87 -12.14 4.36
N LEU A 26 -3.33 -12.03 3.13
CA LEU A 26 -3.12 -10.87 2.27
C LEU A 26 -4.07 -9.74 2.68
N LEU A 27 -3.54 -8.55 2.92
CA LEU A 27 -4.32 -7.37 3.25
C LEU A 27 -4.90 -6.73 1.99
N GLY A 28 -6.19 -6.34 2.05
CA GLY A 28 -6.88 -5.60 1.00
C GLY A 28 -7.75 -6.46 0.08
N GLN A 29 -8.90 -5.91 -0.28
CA GLN A 29 -9.92 -6.61 -1.09
C GLN A 29 -9.43 -6.95 -2.51
N HIS A 30 -8.50 -6.18 -3.07
CA HIS A 30 -7.91 -6.47 -4.37
C HIS A 30 -7.25 -7.84 -4.42
N ASN A 31 -6.69 -8.32 -3.32
CA ASN A 31 -6.09 -9.65 -3.24
C ASN A 31 -7.12 -10.79 -3.36
N TYR A 32 -8.41 -10.52 -3.14
CA TYR A 32 -9.45 -11.54 -3.36
C TYR A 32 -9.61 -11.88 -4.85
N PHE A 33 -9.36 -10.93 -5.75
CA PHE A 33 -9.31 -11.21 -7.18
C PHE A 33 -8.11 -12.10 -7.53
N ASP A 34 -6.94 -11.80 -6.98
CA ASP A 34 -5.72 -12.59 -7.21
C ASP A 34 -5.90 -14.02 -6.71
N ILE A 35 -6.52 -14.20 -5.54
CA ILE A 35 -6.87 -15.51 -4.98
C ILE A 35 -7.87 -16.23 -5.89
N GLY A 36 -8.89 -15.54 -6.39
CA GLY A 36 -9.87 -16.12 -7.32
C GLY A 36 -9.23 -16.56 -8.63
N ILE A 37 -8.30 -15.80 -9.19
CA ILE A 37 -7.54 -16.16 -10.37
C ILE A 37 -6.65 -17.39 -10.09
N ALA A 38 -5.93 -17.39 -8.97
CA ALA A 38 -5.11 -18.51 -8.56
C ALA A 38 -5.92 -19.80 -8.41
N TRP A 39 -7.12 -19.71 -7.81
CA TRP A 39 -8.03 -20.85 -7.72
C TRP A 39 -8.49 -21.33 -9.10
N ALA A 40 -8.87 -20.42 -10.01
CA ALA A 40 -9.27 -20.79 -11.37
C ALA A 40 -8.13 -21.54 -12.12
N VAL A 41 -6.88 -21.09 -11.96
CA VAL A 41 -5.71 -21.80 -12.50
C VAL A 41 -5.55 -23.18 -11.86
N CYS A 42 -5.72 -23.31 -10.55
CA CYS A 42 -5.68 -24.59 -9.86
C CYS A 42 -6.73 -25.55 -10.42
N ARG A 43 -7.95 -25.08 -10.68
CA ARG A 43 -9.01 -25.85 -11.32
C ARG A 43 -8.61 -26.36 -12.72
N LEU A 44 -8.04 -25.49 -13.55
CA LEU A 44 -7.53 -25.87 -14.89
C LEU A 44 -6.44 -26.96 -14.82
N LEU A 45 -5.66 -26.96 -13.75
CA LEU A 45 -4.62 -27.95 -13.50
C LEU A 45 -5.13 -29.20 -12.75
N ASN A 46 -6.45 -29.34 -12.55
CA ASN A 46 -7.10 -30.42 -11.81
C ASN A 46 -6.61 -30.53 -10.33
N ILE A 47 -6.22 -29.42 -9.72
CA ILE A 47 -5.92 -29.35 -8.30
C ILE A 47 -7.23 -29.22 -7.54
N ARG A 48 -7.40 -30.07 -6.52
CA ARG A 48 -8.63 -30.08 -5.69
C ARG A 48 -8.70 -28.85 -4.79
N ASP A 49 -9.94 -28.41 -4.51
CA ASP A 49 -10.21 -27.21 -3.71
C ASP A 49 -9.62 -27.29 -2.29
N GLU A 50 -9.60 -28.48 -1.68
CA GLU A 50 -9.02 -28.68 -0.33
C GLU A 50 -7.50 -28.41 -0.34
N VAL A 51 -6.81 -28.80 -1.42
CA VAL A 51 -5.36 -28.57 -1.58
C VAL A 51 -5.09 -27.09 -1.77
N PHE A 52 -5.91 -26.39 -2.56
CA PHE A 52 -5.82 -24.96 -2.73
C PHE A 52 -6.03 -24.21 -1.41
N LEU A 53 -7.08 -24.54 -0.66
CA LEU A 53 -7.38 -23.92 0.63
C LEU A 53 -6.26 -24.14 1.66
N GLU A 54 -5.67 -25.33 1.68
CA GLU A 54 -4.53 -25.61 2.56
C GLU A 54 -3.29 -24.78 2.16
N GLY A 55 -3.03 -24.66 0.86
CA GLY A 55 -1.99 -23.77 0.32
C GLY A 55 -2.23 -22.32 0.74
N LEU A 56 -3.46 -21.84 0.67
CA LEU A 56 -3.82 -20.47 1.06
C LEU A 56 -3.56 -20.18 2.55
N LYS A 57 -3.87 -21.14 3.45
CA LYS A 57 -3.60 -21.01 4.89
C LYS A 57 -2.11 -20.87 5.21
N THR A 58 -1.25 -21.54 4.44
CA THR A 58 0.19 -21.55 4.63
C THR A 58 0.91 -20.44 3.86
N TYR A 59 0.21 -19.74 2.95
CA TYR A 59 0.77 -18.68 2.14
C TYR A 59 1.33 -17.54 3.00
N LYS A 60 2.53 -17.10 2.67
CA LYS A 60 3.17 -15.95 3.32
C LYS A 60 3.16 -14.77 2.34
N PRO A 61 2.60 -13.62 2.73
CA PRO A 61 2.69 -12.41 1.93
C PRO A 61 4.13 -12.07 1.58
N LEU A 62 4.34 -11.45 0.43
CA LEU A 62 5.66 -10.98 0.03
C LEU A 62 6.15 -9.89 1.00
N PRO A 63 7.45 -9.90 1.38
CA PRO A 63 8.06 -8.78 2.09
C PRO A 63 7.85 -7.47 1.34
N HIS A 64 7.82 -6.36 2.06
CA HIS A 64 7.66 -5.02 1.52
C HIS A 64 6.36 -4.77 0.72
N ARG A 65 5.37 -5.66 0.82
CA ARG A 65 4.02 -5.48 0.26
C ARG A 65 3.01 -5.33 1.39
N LEU A 66 2.71 -4.10 1.75
CA LEU A 66 1.81 -3.73 2.86
C LEU A 66 2.14 -4.52 4.14
N GLN A 67 3.44 -4.75 4.35
CA GLN A 67 3.97 -5.56 5.42
C GLN A 67 3.87 -4.83 6.76
N PHE A 68 3.18 -5.43 7.72
CA PHE A 68 3.21 -4.92 9.09
C PHE A 68 4.57 -5.21 9.72
N LEU A 69 5.30 -4.15 10.09
CA LEU A 69 6.64 -4.25 10.70
C LEU A 69 6.59 -4.37 12.22
N GLY A 70 5.49 -3.91 12.83
CA GLY A 70 5.33 -3.86 14.27
C GLY A 70 4.79 -2.53 14.77
N GLU A 71 4.78 -2.39 16.09
CA GLU A 71 4.32 -1.18 16.78
C GLU A 71 5.44 -0.63 17.66
N LYS A 72 5.65 0.69 17.60
CA LYS A 72 6.61 1.41 18.44
C LYS A 72 5.98 2.70 18.95
N ASN A 73 5.99 2.92 20.24
CA ASN A 73 5.36 4.09 20.89
C ASN A 73 3.85 4.23 20.57
N GLY A 74 3.15 3.12 20.38
CA GLY A 74 1.74 3.09 20.01
C GLY A 74 1.48 3.34 18.51
N ILE A 75 2.50 3.56 17.70
CA ILE A 75 2.39 3.78 16.25
C ILE A 75 2.65 2.45 15.51
N LYS A 76 1.73 2.06 14.64
CA LYS A 76 1.89 0.89 13.76
C LYS A 76 2.64 1.30 12.49
N TYR A 77 3.60 0.50 12.07
CA TYR A 77 4.40 0.76 10.87
C TYR A 77 4.09 -0.26 9.79
N TYR A 78 3.81 0.22 8.58
CA TYR A 78 3.57 -0.62 7.40
C TYR A 78 4.54 -0.27 6.28
N ASP A 79 5.24 -1.28 5.79
CA ASP A 79 6.17 -1.21 4.68
C ASP A 79 5.50 -1.71 3.40
N ASP A 80 5.33 -0.81 2.46
CA ASP A 80 4.80 -1.08 1.12
C ASP A 80 5.79 -0.58 0.05
N SER A 81 7.07 -0.75 0.33
CA SER A 81 8.17 -0.25 -0.53
C SER A 81 8.11 -0.76 -1.97
N ILE A 82 7.48 -1.91 -2.21
CA ILE A 82 7.27 -2.47 -3.56
C ILE A 82 6.28 -1.65 -4.39
N SER A 83 5.48 -0.77 -3.79
CA SER A 83 4.50 0.09 -4.47
C SER A 83 5.19 1.23 -5.21
N THR A 84 5.40 1.03 -6.52
CA THR A 84 6.17 1.93 -7.39
C THR A 84 5.31 2.70 -8.40
N ILE A 85 3.98 2.59 -8.30
CA ILE A 85 2.98 3.26 -9.14
C ILE A 85 1.83 3.80 -8.27
N CYS A 86 1.05 4.73 -8.82
CA CYS A 86 -0.01 5.42 -8.11
C CYS A 86 -1.08 4.48 -7.56
N GLU A 87 -1.53 3.54 -8.38
CA GLU A 87 -2.63 2.64 -8.11
C GLU A 87 -2.37 1.77 -6.86
N THR A 88 -1.14 1.31 -6.68
CA THR A 88 -0.79 0.46 -5.52
C THR A 88 -0.79 1.26 -4.22
N THR A 89 -0.35 2.50 -4.22
CA THR A 89 -0.43 3.40 -3.05
C THR A 89 -1.87 3.76 -2.72
N ILE A 90 -2.72 3.99 -3.73
CA ILE A 90 -4.17 4.19 -3.54
C ILE A 90 -4.79 2.95 -2.89
N GLN A 91 -4.46 1.74 -3.35
CA GLN A 91 -4.95 0.50 -2.77
C GLN A 91 -4.47 0.29 -1.33
N ALA A 92 -3.23 0.64 -1.03
CA ALA A 92 -2.70 0.57 0.32
C ALA A 92 -3.48 1.48 1.30
N LEU A 93 -3.73 2.73 0.92
CA LEU A 93 -4.53 3.68 1.69
C LEU A 93 -6.00 3.27 1.80
N ASN A 94 -6.58 2.66 0.78
CA ASN A 94 -7.93 2.10 0.85
C ASN A 94 -8.02 0.88 1.77
N THR A 95 -6.93 0.16 1.95
CA THR A 95 -6.87 -1.04 2.79
C THR A 95 -6.71 -0.69 4.27
N LEU A 96 -5.76 0.19 4.60
CA LEU A 96 -5.48 0.63 5.97
C LEU A 96 -6.34 1.85 6.30
N LYS A 97 -7.26 1.71 7.26
CA LYS A 97 -8.24 2.77 7.60
C LYS A 97 -7.75 3.75 8.66
N ASP A 98 -6.65 3.45 9.32
CA ASP A 98 -6.11 4.19 10.46
C ASP A 98 -4.77 4.88 10.14
N VAL A 99 -4.48 5.15 8.87
CA VAL A 99 -3.24 5.83 8.47
C VAL A 99 -3.32 7.32 8.79
N ASP A 100 -2.41 7.80 9.65
CA ASP A 100 -2.23 9.22 9.92
C ASP A 100 -1.17 9.87 9.03
N ALA A 101 -0.09 9.14 8.70
CA ALA A 101 0.97 9.64 7.85
C ALA A 101 1.30 8.65 6.74
N VAL A 102 1.34 9.13 5.48
CA VAL A 102 1.81 8.37 4.32
C VAL A 102 3.06 9.00 3.74
N LEU A 103 4.09 8.18 3.48
CA LEU A 103 5.35 8.56 2.85
C LEU A 103 5.30 8.22 1.36
N ILE A 104 5.44 9.24 0.51
CA ILE A 104 5.35 9.13 -0.96
C ILE A 104 6.58 9.80 -1.58
N GLY A 105 7.24 9.11 -2.50
CA GLY A 105 8.38 9.65 -3.23
C GLY A 105 9.47 8.63 -3.54
N GLY A 106 10.41 9.06 -4.33
CA GLY A 106 11.49 8.23 -4.85
C GLY A 106 12.06 8.79 -6.15
N MET A 107 12.61 7.91 -6.99
CA MET A 107 13.09 8.25 -8.31
C MET A 107 11.94 8.69 -9.22
N ASP A 108 12.07 9.86 -9.82
CA ASP A 108 11.11 10.35 -10.81
C ASP A 108 11.31 9.67 -12.17
N ARG A 109 10.30 8.95 -12.63
CA ARG A 109 10.26 8.29 -13.93
C ARG A 109 9.37 9.01 -14.94
N GLY A 110 8.87 10.20 -14.61
CA GLY A 110 7.98 10.97 -15.48
C GLY A 110 6.57 10.38 -15.62
N ILE A 111 6.14 9.51 -14.70
CA ILE A 111 4.76 8.99 -14.72
C ILE A 111 3.76 10.06 -14.31
N ASP A 112 2.51 9.92 -14.70
CA ASP A 112 1.43 10.81 -14.31
C ASP A 112 0.98 10.53 -12.88
N TYR A 113 0.92 11.57 -12.03
CA TYR A 113 0.48 11.50 -10.64
C TYR A 113 -0.91 12.14 -10.41
N SER A 114 -1.58 12.60 -11.45
CA SER A 114 -2.86 13.31 -11.34
C SER A 114 -3.93 12.51 -10.58
N GLU A 115 -4.04 11.21 -10.85
CA GLU A 115 -4.97 10.32 -10.15
C GLU A 115 -4.66 10.21 -8.65
N LEU A 116 -3.39 10.03 -8.29
CA LEU A 116 -2.96 9.98 -6.89
C LEU A 116 -3.21 11.32 -6.18
N ILE A 117 -2.90 12.44 -6.81
CA ILE A 117 -3.13 13.79 -6.27
C ILE A 117 -4.62 14.01 -6.03
N HIS A 118 -5.47 13.66 -6.99
CA HIS A 118 -6.92 13.76 -6.86
C HIS A 118 -7.43 12.90 -5.71
N PHE A 119 -7.00 11.65 -5.63
CA PHE A 119 -7.34 10.72 -4.55
C PHE A 119 -6.93 11.28 -3.18
N LEU A 120 -5.69 11.72 -3.02
CA LEU A 120 -5.16 12.27 -1.78
C LEU A 120 -5.91 13.53 -1.33
N SER A 121 -6.41 14.35 -2.25
CA SER A 121 -7.20 15.52 -1.93
C SER A 121 -8.49 15.17 -1.18
N GLY A 122 -9.18 14.11 -1.59
CA GLY A 122 -10.43 13.64 -0.96
C GLY A 122 -10.24 12.61 0.18
N HIS A 123 -9.08 11.94 0.25
CA HIS A 123 -8.86 10.86 1.21
C HIS A 123 -8.64 11.40 2.64
N PRO A 124 -9.10 10.70 3.71
CA PRO A 124 -9.03 11.19 5.09
C PRO A 124 -7.62 11.20 5.70
N VAL A 125 -6.58 10.62 5.05
CA VAL A 125 -5.22 10.63 5.59
C VAL A 125 -4.79 12.07 5.97
N PRO A 126 -4.38 12.31 7.23
CA PRO A 126 -4.10 13.68 7.69
C PRO A 126 -2.82 14.26 7.09
N TYR A 127 -1.73 13.49 7.06
CA TYR A 127 -0.41 13.98 6.69
C TYR A 127 0.15 13.23 5.48
N ILE A 128 0.62 13.98 4.49
CA ILE A 128 1.24 13.47 3.28
C ILE A 128 2.68 13.95 3.28
N ILE A 129 3.62 13.04 3.47
CA ILE A 129 5.05 13.33 3.52
C ILE A 129 5.65 12.96 2.17
N LEU A 130 6.02 14.00 1.44
CA LEU A 130 6.58 13.90 0.10
C LEU A 130 8.10 13.92 0.19
N MET A 131 8.77 12.98 -0.45
CA MET A 131 10.23 12.84 -0.34
C MET A 131 10.88 12.68 -1.70
N GLU A 132 12.16 13.06 -1.78
CA GLU A 132 13.02 12.84 -2.93
C GLU A 132 12.51 13.54 -4.22
N ALA A 133 12.96 13.09 -5.40
CA ALA A 133 12.67 13.74 -6.68
C ALA A 133 11.16 13.71 -7.02
N THR A 134 10.54 12.56 -6.91
CA THR A 134 9.10 12.40 -7.15
C THR A 134 8.28 13.25 -6.19
N GLY A 135 8.61 13.23 -4.90
CA GLY A 135 7.88 14.03 -3.91
C GLY A 135 7.98 15.52 -4.19
N LYS A 136 9.17 16.02 -4.59
CA LYS A 136 9.34 17.42 -5.00
C LYS A 136 8.48 17.78 -6.21
N ARG A 137 8.38 16.89 -7.19
CA ARG A 137 7.53 17.10 -8.36
C ARG A 137 6.05 17.13 -7.98
N ILE A 138 5.55 16.13 -7.24
CA ILE A 138 4.16 16.10 -6.77
C ILE A 138 3.83 17.35 -5.96
N PHE A 139 4.71 17.78 -5.06
CA PHE A 139 4.52 18.99 -4.26
C PHE A 139 4.37 20.24 -5.13
N LYS A 140 5.23 20.36 -6.16
CA LYS A 140 5.16 21.47 -7.12
C LYS A 140 3.86 21.44 -7.94
N GLU A 141 3.49 20.27 -8.47
CA GLU A 141 2.24 20.09 -9.23
C GLU A 141 1.01 20.45 -8.39
N ILE A 142 0.93 19.97 -7.13
CA ILE A 142 -0.17 20.32 -6.24
C ILE A 142 -0.27 21.84 -6.06
N ARG A 143 0.83 22.51 -5.81
CA ARG A 143 0.82 23.97 -5.58
C ARG A 143 0.50 24.80 -6.80
N GLN A 144 0.83 24.32 -7.99
CA GLN A 144 0.61 25.04 -9.26
C GLN A 144 -0.78 24.74 -9.86
N ASP A 145 -1.17 23.46 -9.86
CA ASP A 145 -2.27 22.99 -10.68
C ASP A 145 -3.52 22.62 -9.85
N TYR A 146 -3.36 22.49 -8.51
CA TYR A 146 -4.45 22.10 -7.61
C TYR A 146 -4.67 23.10 -6.47
N PRO A 147 -5.10 24.36 -6.77
CA PRO A 147 -5.22 25.42 -5.76
C PRO A 147 -6.24 25.09 -4.65
N ASN A 148 -7.19 24.21 -4.94
CA ASN A 148 -8.21 23.75 -4.00
C ASN A 148 -7.83 22.46 -3.25
N PHE A 149 -6.56 22.05 -3.26
CA PHE A 149 -6.10 20.88 -2.51
C PHE A 149 -6.34 21.08 -1.02
N GLN A 150 -7.24 20.28 -0.44
CA GLN A 150 -7.79 20.50 0.90
C GLN A 150 -6.80 20.37 2.06
N LYS A 151 -5.60 19.80 1.79
CA LYS A 151 -4.58 19.52 2.82
C LYS A 151 -3.25 20.21 2.54
N MET A 152 -3.30 21.38 1.92
CA MET A 152 -2.08 22.11 1.54
C MET A 152 -1.13 22.32 2.73
N GLU A 153 -1.66 22.63 3.92
CA GLU A 153 -0.91 22.83 5.16
C GLU A 153 -0.39 21.53 5.80
N ARG A 154 -0.83 20.39 5.30
CA ARG A 154 -0.45 19.05 5.79
C ARG A 154 0.46 18.31 4.83
N LEU A 155 0.87 18.99 3.75
CA LEU A 155 1.92 18.52 2.85
C LEU A 155 3.28 18.86 3.44
N ILE A 156 4.08 17.84 3.68
CA ILE A 156 5.43 17.96 4.22
C ILE A 156 6.41 17.50 3.15
N LEU A 157 7.41 18.33 2.87
CA LEU A 157 8.46 17.99 1.91
C LEU A 157 9.75 17.69 2.66
N THR A 158 10.37 16.56 2.37
CA THR A 158 11.66 16.15 2.90
C THR A 158 12.60 15.74 1.77
N ASP A 159 13.91 15.77 2.03
CA ASP A 159 14.90 15.36 1.03
C ASP A 159 15.19 13.86 1.05
N HIS A 160 15.07 13.22 2.24
CA HIS A 160 15.47 11.84 2.47
C HIS A 160 14.40 11.06 3.24
N LEU A 161 14.40 9.72 3.07
CA LEU A 161 13.48 8.80 3.75
C LEU A 161 13.60 8.91 5.29
N GLU A 162 14.81 9.02 5.82
CA GLU A 162 15.04 9.10 7.26
C GLU A 162 14.38 10.34 7.89
N ASP A 163 14.39 11.45 7.17
CA ASP A 163 13.73 12.68 7.64
C ASP A 163 12.20 12.55 7.51
N ALA A 164 11.71 11.91 6.44
CA ALA A 164 10.29 11.59 6.30
C ALA A 164 9.78 10.71 7.45
N VAL A 165 10.56 9.70 7.85
CA VAL A 165 10.23 8.84 8.99
C VAL A 165 10.18 9.63 10.30
N LYS A 166 11.14 10.53 10.55
CA LYS A 166 11.14 11.39 11.76
C LYS A 166 9.91 12.29 11.80
N GLU A 167 9.51 12.88 10.68
CA GLU A 167 8.29 13.69 10.61
C GLU A 167 7.04 12.82 10.84
N ALA A 168 6.96 11.65 10.21
CA ALA A 168 5.85 10.73 10.43
C ALA A 168 5.71 10.31 11.91
N GLN A 169 6.83 10.05 12.58
CA GLN A 169 6.84 9.69 14.02
C GLN A 169 6.28 10.80 14.92
N LYS A 170 6.49 12.07 14.57
CA LYS A 170 5.97 13.21 15.32
C LYS A 170 4.48 13.44 15.10
N LEU A 171 3.99 13.10 13.91
CA LEU A 171 2.66 13.46 13.44
C LEU A 171 1.63 12.33 13.58
N THR A 172 2.10 11.08 13.62
CA THR A 172 1.23 9.91 13.78
C THR A 172 0.84 9.77 15.25
N ARG A 173 -0.46 9.70 15.51
CA ARG A 173 -1.00 9.51 16.86
C ARG A 173 -0.85 8.05 17.32
N PRO A 174 -0.70 7.80 18.63
CA PRO A 174 -0.81 6.46 19.18
C PRO A 174 -2.14 5.78 18.77
N GLY A 175 -2.07 4.49 18.44
CA GLY A 175 -3.20 3.71 17.90
C GLY A 175 -3.38 3.80 16.39
N HIS A 176 -2.68 4.73 15.72
CA HIS A 176 -2.73 4.94 14.26
C HIS A 176 -1.49 4.41 13.54
N SER A 177 -1.51 4.50 12.22
CA SER A 177 -0.49 3.90 11.36
C SER A 177 0.34 4.93 10.61
N CYS A 178 1.63 4.64 10.48
CA CYS A 178 2.55 5.24 9.51
C CYS A 178 2.74 4.25 8.36
N LEU A 179 2.46 4.70 7.15
CA LEU A 179 2.55 3.91 5.93
C LEU A 179 3.64 4.46 5.01
N MET A 180 4.64 3.65 4.67
CA MET A 180 5.52 3.94 3.54
C MET A 180 4.99 3.22 2.30
N SER A 181 4.36 3.96 1.38
CA SER A 181 3.88 3.48 0.07
C SER A 181 4.25 4.51 -1.01
N PRO A 182 5.45 4.35 -1.60
CA PRO A 182 6.15 5.44 -2.27
C PRO A 182 5.54 5.94 -3.57
N ALA A 183 4.72 5.15 -4.28
CA ALA A 183 4.25 5.43 -5.65
C ALA A 183 5.39 5.73 -6.65
N ALA A 184 6.62 5.38 -6.32
CA ALA A 184 7.82 5.71 -7.08
C ALA A 184 8.89 4.63 -6.96
N ALA A 185 9.75 4.51 -7.97
CA ALA A 185 10.88 3.62 -7.94
C ALA A 185 11.91 4.04 -6.88
N SER A 186 12.69 3.08 -6.39
CA SER A 186 13.72 3.29 -5.35
C SER A 186 15.10 3.61 -5.91
N TYR A 187 15.32 3.39 -7.20
CA TYR A 187 16.64 3.52 -7.83
C TYR A 187 17.21 4.94 -7.74
N GLY A 188 18.54 5.03 -7.76
CA GLY A 188 19.27 6.29 -7.65
C GLY A 188 19.66 6.68 -6.23
N ILE A 189 18.90 6.22 -5.23
CA ILE A 189 19.22 6.38 -3.79
C ILE A 189 19.44 5.00 -3.16
N PHE A 190 18.54 4.07 -3.44
CA PHE A 190 18.60 2.69 -2.97
C PHE A 190 18.92 1.74 -4.14
N LYS A 191 19.54 0.62 -3.84
CA LYS A 191 19.83 -0.44 -4.82
C LYS A 191 18.54 -1.01 -5.43
N ASN A 192 17.51 -1.16 -4.61
CA ASN A 192 16.21 -1.73 -4.95
C ASN A 192 15.15 -1.34 -3.90
N PHE A 193 13.90 -1.80 -4.08
CA PHE A 193 12.83 -1.51 -3.13
C PHE A 193 13.01 -2.25 -1.80
N GLU A 194 13.70 -3.39 -1.80
CA GLU A 194 13.99 -4.14 -0.58
C GLU A 194 14.90 -3.32 0.35
N GLU A 195 15.99 -2.76 -0.16
CA GLU A 195 16.88 -1.90 0.63
C GLU A 195 16.14 -0.68 1.18
N ARG A 196 15.27 -0.03 0.37
CA ARG A 196 14.43 1.08 0.85
C ARG A 196 13.52 0.64 2.00
N GLY A 197 12.87 -0.52 1.88
CA GLY A 197 12.05 -1.09 2.94
C GLY A 197 12.85 -1.43 4.20
N GLU A 198 14.05 -2.00 4.05
CA GLU A 198 14.94 -2.27 5.17
C GLU A 198 15.40 -1.00 5.90
N VAL A 199 15.66 0.10 5.16
CA VAL A 199 16.01 1.39 5.76
C VAL A 199 14.82 1.96 6.53
N PHE A 200 13.60 1.84 5.99
CA PHE A 200 12.38 2.27 6.69
C PHE A 200 12.13 1.46 7.98
N ALA A 201 12.49 0.19 8.00
CA ALA A 201 12.26 -0.72 9.13
C ALA A 201 13.24 -0.52 10.32
N ARG A 202 14.32 0.22 10.16
CA ARG A 202 15.35 0.50 11.21
C ARG A 202 14.91 1.62 12.15
#